data_1b45a33dfcb34e7184b173387c55fe49
#
_entry.id   1b45a33dfcb34e7184b173387c55fe49
#
_cell.length_a   1.000
_cell.length_b   1.000
_cell.length_c   1.000
_cell.angle_alpha   90.00
_cell.angle_beta   90.00
_cell.angle_gamma   90.00
#
_symmetry.space_group_name_H-M   'P 1'
#
loop_
_entity.id
_entity.type
_entity.pdbx_description
1 polymer ?
#
loop_
_entity_poly.entity_id
_entity_poly.type
_entity_poly.pdbx_seq_one_letter_code
_entity_poly.pdbx_strand_id
1 'polypeptide(L)'
;MKEDVSEVKSEVNFMQNKINNINKDMSGIKEEVSIANEKLDGIEIKIDSLESEDKSMKEMQVEQNNILGSLLHNSEINKATHDNIEHNIAYIKGDTNSIKEDIAEIRRDLNLVELATSKXWSDIVKLKSVK
;
A
#
# COMPACT_ATOMS: atom_id res chain seq x y z
N MET A 1 7.69 -59.67 -74.34
CA MET A 1 7.07 -58.34 -74.64
C MET A 1 5.83 -58.13 -73.79
N LYS A 2 4.86 -59.04 -73.84
CA LYS A 2 3.65 -58.90 -73.06
C LYS A 2 3.92 -58.79 -71.56
N GLU A 3 4.86 -59.60 -71.06
CA GLU A 3 5.22 -59.60 -69.67
C GLU A 3 5.84 -58.31 -69.24
N ASP A 4 6.70 -57.69 -70.06
CA ASP A 4 7.36 -56.45 -69.78
C ASP A 4 6.34 -55.31 -69.73
N VAL A 5 5.35 -55.29 -70.63
CA VAL A 5 4.31 -54.27 -70.63
C VAL A 5 3.44 -54.43 -69.42
N SER A 6 3.11 -55.66 -69.03
CA SER A 6 2.34 -55.92 -67.79
C SER A 6 3.08 -55.42 -66.55
N GLU A 7 4.38 -55.70 -66.49
CA GLU A 7 5.23 -55.22 -65.37
C GLU A 7 5.26 -53.70 -65.27
N VAL A 8 5.38 -53.05 -66.42
CA VAL A 8 5.42 -51.58 -66.49
C VAL A 8 4.09 -50.98 -65.99
N LYS A 9 2.98 -51.58 -66.47
CA LYS A 9 1.66 -51.17 -66.00
C LYS A 9 1.49 -51.29 -64.52
N SER A 10 2.00 -52.37 -63.92
CA SER A 10 1.93 -52.62 -62.51
C SER A 10 2.74 -51.60 -61.73
N GLU A 11 3.93 -51.26 -62.20
CA GLU A 11 4.79 -50.26 -61.61
C GLU A 11 4.17 -48.87 -61.69
N VAL A 12 3.53 -48.55 -62.81
CA VAL A 12 2.87 -47.26 -62.97
C VAL A 12 1.70 -47.13 -62.00
N ASN A 13 0.93 -48.16 -61.82
CA ASN A 13 -0.18 -48.20 -60.86
C ASN A 13 0.36 -48.02 -59.44
N PHE A 14 1.44 -48.66 -59.10
CA PHE A 14 2.07 -48.56 -57.77
C PHE A 14 2.54 -47.13 -57.53
N MET A 15 3.18 -46.50 -58.51
CA MET A 15 3.62 -45.14 -58.42
C MET A 15 2.44 -44.14 -58.31
N GLN A 16 1.38 -44.38 -59.03
CA GLN A 16 0.17 -43.57 -58.95
C GLN A 16 -0.43 -43.60 -57.55
N ASN A 17 -0.47 -44.77 -56.93
CA ASN A 17 -0.96 -44.91 -55.57
C ASN A 17 -0.10 -44.19 -54.59
N LYS A 18 1.22 -44.24 -54.76
CA LYS A 18 2.16 -43.53 -53.92
C LYS A 18 1.98 -41.99 -54.04
N ILE A 19 1.80 -41.52 -55.27
CA ILE A 19 1.57 -40.11 -55.54
C ILE A 19 0.28 -39.65 -54.84
N ASN A 20 -0.76 -40.44 -54.93
CA ASN A 20 -2.03 -40.11 -54.27
C ASN A 20 -1.86 -40.03 -52.77
N ASN A 21 -1.09 -40.94 -52.17
CA ASN A 21 -0.83 -40.94 -50.76
C ASN A 21 0.00 -39.73 -50.34
N ILE A 22 0.99 -39.33 -51.14
CA ILE A 22 1.79 -38.14 -50.91
C ILE A 22 0.92 -36.89 -50.96
N ASN A 23 0.03 -36.79 -51.93
CA ASN A 23 -0.88 -35.67 -52.08
C ASN A 23 -1.80 -35.55 -50.84
N LYS A 24 -2.27 -36.69 -50.37
CA LYS A 24 -3.11 -36.72 -49.18
C LYS A 24 -2.35 -36.26 -47.95
N ASP A 25 -1.11 -36.71 -47.79
CA ASP A 25 -0.25 -36.30 -46.70
C ASP A 25 0.05 -34.84 -46.77
N MET A 26 0.30 -34.31 -47.96
CA MET A 26 0.57 -32.88 -48.14
C MET A 26 -0.63 -32.03 -47.77
N SER A 27 -1.84 -32.47 -48.10
CA SER A 27 -3.06 -31.77 -47.68
C SER A 27 -3.17 -31.71 -46.17
N GLY A 28 -2.85 -32.83 -45.49
CA GLY A 28 -2.86 -32.89 -44.04
C GLY A 28 -1.84 -31.94 -43.45
N ILE A 29 -0.63 -31.89 -44.03
CA ILE A 29 0.44 -30.99 -43.55
C ILE A 29 0.02 -29.54 -43.75
N LYS A 30 -0.57 -29.20 -44.88
CA LYS A 30 -1.08 -27.85 -45.17
C LYS A 30 -2.07 -27.41 -44.08
N GLU A 31 -2.96 -28.32 -43.70
CA GLU A 31 -3.95 -28.05 -42.67
C GLU A 31 -3.30 -27.80 -41.33
N GLU A 32 -2.33 -28.64 -40.97
CA GLU A 32 -1.59 -28.52 -39.71
C GLU A 32 -0.81 -27.21 -39.66
N VAL A 33 -0.19 -26.83 -40.78
CA VAL A 33 0.56 -25.56 -40.87
C VAL A 33 -0.39 -24.37 -40.69
N SER A 34 -1.57 -24.44 -41.31
CA SER A 34 -2.58 -23.40 -41.18
C SER A 34 -3.02 -23.24 -39.72
N ILE A 35 -3.26 -24.34 -39.03
CA ILE A 35 -3.65 -24.33 -37.62
C ILE A 35 -2.52 -23.75 -36.77
N ALA A 36 -1.28 -24.15 -37.05
CA ALA A 36 -0.12 -23.65 -36.34
C ALA A 36 0.02 -22.15 -36.52
N ASN A 37 -0.20 -21.66 -37.73
CA ASN A 37 -0.13 -20.21 -38.01
C ASN A 37 -1.19 -19.44 -37.22
N GLU A 38 -2.39 -19.97 -37.13
CA GLU A 38 -3.47 -19.36 -36.37
C GLU A 38 -3.09 -19.26 -34.87
N LYS A 39 -2.51 -20.34 -34.36
CA LYS A 39 -2.07 -20.37 -32.95
C LYS A 39 -0.96 -19.35 -32.73
N LEU A 40 -0.02 -19.22 -33.66
CA LEU A 40 1.05 -18.24 -33.56
C LEU A 40 0.51 -16.82 -33.56
N ASP A 41 -0.49 -16.54 -34.40
CA ASP A 41 -1.13 -15.23 -34.40
C ASP A 41 -1.76 -14.92 -33.05
N GLY A 42 -2.44 -15.91 -32.47
CA GLY A 42 -3.04 -15.78 -31.15
C GLY A 42 -2.00 -15.52 -30.08
N ILE A 43 -0.87 -16.20 -30.16
CA ILE A 43 0.24 -16.01 -29.21
C ILE A 43 0.80 -14.60 -29.34
N GLU A 44 0.97 -14.11 -30.56
CA GLU A 44 1.45 -12.75 -30.81
C GLU A 44 0.55 -11.71 -30.15
N ILE A 45 -0.76 -11.88 -30.28
CA ILE A 45 -1.74 -10.98 -29.67
C ILE A 45 -1.61 -11.00 -28.15
N LYS A 46 -1.45 -12.19 -27.59
CA LYS A 46 -1.29 -12.33 -26.13
C LYS A 46 0.00 -11.69 -25.64
N ILE A 47 1.09 -11.83 -26.39
CA ILE A 47 2.36 -11.20 -26.04
C ILE A 47 2.22 -9.68 -26.03
N ASP A 48 1.58 -9.11 -27.05
CA ASP A 48 1.34 -7.67 -27.11
C ASP A 48 0.54 -7.18 -25.90
N SER A 49 -0.49 -7.95 -25.54
CA SER A 49 -1.31 -7.64 -24.37
C SER A 49 -0.50 -7.70 -23.09
N LEU A 50 0.35 -8.71 -22.93
CA LEU A 50 1.20 -8.86 -21.76
C LEU A 50 2.22 -7.73 -21.67
N GLU A 51 2.79 -7.32 -22.79
CA GLU A 51 3.73 -6.20 -22.83
C GLU A 51 3.07 -4.92 -22.34
N SER A 52 1.83 -4.69 -22.78
CA SER A 52 1.06 -3.52 -22.38
C SER A 52 0.76 -3.54 -20.87
N GLU A 53 0.36 -4.70 -20.35
CA GLU A 53 0.10 -4.88 -18.93
C GLU A 53 1.36 -4.69 -18.11
N ASP A 54 2.49 -5.19 -18.59
CA ASP A 54 3.78 -5.06 -17.91
C ASP A 54 4.18 -3.60 -17.78
N LYS A 55 3.97 -2.84 -18.85
CA LYS A 55 4.25 -1.40 -18.85
C LYS A 55 3.38 -0.68 -17.82
N SER A 56 2.09 -1.01 -17.77
CA SER A 56 1.15 -0.44 -16.80
C SER A 56 1.58 -0.77 -15.38
N MET A 57 1.99 -2.00 -15.14
CA MET A 57 2.45 -2.44 -13.81
C MET A 57 3.69 -1.68 -13.37
N LYS A 58 4.61 -1.45 -14.29
CA LYS A 58 5.83 -0.68 -13.98
C LYS A 58 5.47 0.75 -13.58
N GLU A 59 4.54 1.36 -14.31
CA GLU A 59 4.08 2.72 -14.00
C GLU A 59 3.42 2.77 -12.63
N MET A 60 2.60 1.76 -12.30
CA MET A 60 1.95 1.67 -10.99
C MET A 60 2.99 1.49 -9.88
N GLN A 61 4.05 0.72 -10.12
CA GLN A 61 5.11 0.52 -9.14
C GLN A 61 5.83 1.82 -8.81
N VAL A 62 6.10 2.64 -9.84
CA VAL A 62 6.72 3.95 -9.64
C VAL A 62 5.81 4.82 -8.78
N GLU A 63 4.52 4.84 -9.08
CA GLU A 63 3.54 5.61 -8.32
C GLU A 63 3.46 5.13 -6.87
N GLN A 64 3.43 3.81 -6.65
CA GLN A 64 3.41 3.22 -5.32
C GLN A 64 4.65 3.60 -4.51
N ASN A 65 5.82 3.58 -5.15
CA ASN A 65 7.06 3.96 -4.48
C ASN A 65 7.02 5.43 -4.05
N ASN A 66 6.45 6.29 -4.90
CA ASN A 66 6.29 7.71 -4.56
C ASN A 66 5.36 7.90 -3.37
N ILE A 67 4.25 7.15 -3.34
CA ILE A 67 3.29 7.19 -2.25
C ILE A 67 3.95 6.71 -0.96
N LEU A 68 4.69 5.61 -1.02
CA LEU A 68 5.39 5.07 0.14
C LEU A 68 6.40 6.07 0.69
N GLY A 69 7.12 6.76 -0.20
CA GLY A 69 8.05 7.82 0.20
C GLY A 69 7.34 8.95 0.94
N SER A 70 6.19 9.37 0.44
CA SER A 70 5.39 10.42 1.09
C SER A 70 4.88 9.97 2.45
N LEU A 71 4.43 8.72 2.54
CA LEU A 71 3.94 8.15 3.81
C LEU A 71 5.06 8.11 4.85
N LEU A 72 6.25 7.70 4.44
CA LEU A 72 7.40 7.67 5.34
C LEU A 72 7.72 9.08 5.85
N HIS A 73 7.74 10.05 4.95
CA HIS A 73 7.99 11.45 5.31
C HIS A 73 6.95 11.96 6.31
N ASN A 74 5.67 11.68 6.05
CA ASN A 74 4.58 12.07 6.94
C ASN A 74 4.70 11.39 8.29
N SER A 75 5.13 10.14 8.31
CA SER A 75 5.33 9.39 9.55
C SER A 75 6.42 10.04 10.40
N GLU A 76 7.49 10.51 9.76
CA GLU A 76 8.59 11.20 10.45
C GLU A 76 8.11 12.53 11.05
N ILE A 77 7.30 13.28 10.29
CA ILE A 77 6.71 14.54 10.75
C ILE A 77 5.79 14.28 11.94
N ASN A 78 4.96 13.24 11.85
CA ASN A 78 4.04 12.87 12.93
C ASN A 78 4.79 12.51 14.20
N LYS A 79 5.89 11.79 14.08
CA LYS A 79 6.72 11.43 15.23
C LYS A 79 7.29 12.67 15.90
N ALA A 80 7.81 13.61 15.09
CA ALA A 80 8.34 14.87 15.62
C ALA A 80 7.26 15.68 16.34
N THR A 81 6.05 15.71 15.75
CA THR A 81 4.90 16.39 16.35
C THR A 81 4.52 15.75 17.69
N HIS A 82 4.49 14.43 17.72
CA HIS A 82 4.22 13.66 18.96
C HIS A 82 5.23 14.00 20.05
N ASP A 83 6.51 14.04 19.69
CA ASP A 83 7.56 14.38 20.64
C ASP A 83 7.36 15.77 21.21
N ASN A 84 7.00 16.73 20.37
CA ASN A 84 6.70 18.11 20.79
C ASN A 84 5.50 18.16 21.74
N ILE A 85 4.46 17.40 21.43
CA ILE A 85 3.26 17.33 22.27
C ILE A 85 3.60 16.76 23.63
N GLU A 86 4.38 15.67 23.67
CA GLU A 86 4.83 15.08 24.93
C GLU A 86 5.62 16.09 25.76
N HIS A 87 6.47 16.84 25.11
CA HIS A 87 7.29 17.87 25.77
C HIS A 87 6.39 18.95 26.35
N ASN A 88 5.40 19.40 25.59
CA ASN A 88 4.45 20.43 26.04
C ASN A 88 3.60 19.94 27.19
N ILE A 89 3.18 18.66 27.16
CA ILE A 89 2.43 18.05 28.25
C ILE A 89 3.25 18.06 29.54
N ALA A 90 4.54 17.73 29.44
CA ALA A 90 5.43 17.75 30.61
C ALA A 90 5.52 19.16 31.19
N TYR A 91 5.63 20.18 30.34
CA TYR A 91 5.63 21.58 30.76
C TYR A 91 4.34 21.95 31.49
N ILE A 92 3.21 21.56 30.93
CA ILE A 92 1.89 21.84 31.50
C ILE A 92 1.76 21.18 32.87
N LYS A 93 2.23 19.93 32.99
CA LYS A 93 2.22 19.22 34.29
C LYS A 93 3.02 19.98 35.32
N GLY A 94 4.21 20.45 34.94
CA GLY A 94 5.05 21.23 35.85
C GLY A 94 4.38 22.51 36.29
N ASP A 95 3.79 23.25 35.34
CA ASP A 95 3.07 24.50 35.64
C ASP A 95 1.87 24.21 36.54
N THR A 96 1.13 23.12 36.24
CA THR A 96 -0.03 22.73 37.05
C THR A 96 0.39 22.44 38.51
N ASN A 97 1.49 21.76 38.70
CA ASN A 97 2.01 21.47 40.06
C ASN A 97 2.40 22.76 40.77
N SER A 98 3.05 23.70 40.08
CA SER A 98 3.42 24.98 40.62
C SER A 98 2.19 25.79 41.04
N ILE A 99 1.15 25.77 40.20
CA ILE A 99 -0.10 26.46 40.53
C ILE A 99 -0.75 25.83 41.75
N LYS A 100 -0.75 24.51 41.86
CA LYS A 100 -1.28 23.82 43.03
C LYS A 100 -0.57 24.26 44.31
N GLU A 101 0.75 24.34 44.25
CA GLU A 101 1.58 24.79 45.39
C GLU A 101 1.25 26.22 45.76
N ASP A 102 1.12 27.11 44.75
CA ASP A 102 0.78 28.50 44.97
C ASP A 102 -0.61 28.63 45.62
N ILE A 103 -1.58 27.84 45.16
CA ILE A 103 -2.92 27.83 45.73
C ILE A 103 -2.87 27.40 47.17
N ALA A 104 -2.10 26.36 47.52
CA ALA A 104 -1.95 25.90 48.89
C ALA A 104 -1.37 26.98 49.77
N GLU A 105 -0.38 27.71 49.26
CA GLU A 105 0.25 28.82 49.97
C GLU A 105 -0.73 29.95 50.20
N ILE A 106 -1.50 30.31 49.20
CA ILE A 106 -2.53 31.34 49.30
C ILE A 106 -3.58 30.97 50.34
N ARG A 107 -3.99 29.69 50.37
CA ARG A 107 -4.96 29.21 51.37
C ARG A 107 -4.43 29.35 52.77
N ARG A 108 -3.16 29.01 52.98
CA ARG A 108 -2.50 29.18 54.29
C ARG A 108 -2.48 30.64 54.70
N ASP A 109 -2.13 31.53 53.78
CA ASP A 109 -2.06 32.94 54.04
C ASP A 109 -3.44 33.52 54.36
N LEU A 110 -4.46 33.07 53.64
CA LEU A 110 -5.84 33.47 53.90
C LEU A 110 -6.30 33.02 55.27
N ASN A 111 -5.95 31.80 55.68
CA ASN A 111 -6.30 31.31 57.00
C ASN A 111 -5.65 32.17 58.11
N LEU A 112 -4.40 32.55 57.89
CA LEU A 112 -3.71 33.42 58.85
C LEU A 112 -4.36 34.81 58.91
N VAL A 113 -4.75 35.35 57.79
CA VAL A 113 -5.43 36.63 57.74
C VAL A 113 -6.79 36.53 58.43
N GLU A 114 -7.50 35.45 58.22
CA GLU A 114 -8.82 35.19 58.87
C GLU A 114 -8.66 35.14 60.38
N LEU A 115 -7.62 34.43 60.86
CA LEU A 115 -7.36 34.34 62.31
C LEU A 115 -7.02 35.70 62.87
N ALA A 116 -6.14 36.48 62.23
CA ALA A 116 -5.76 37.81 62.68
C ALA A 116 -6.96 38.73 62.68
N THR A 117 -7.78 38.67 61.65
CA THR A 117 -9.01 39.50 61.56
C THR A 117 -9.98 39.12 62.66
N SER A 118 -10.16 37.85 62.93
CA SER A 118 -11.04 37.34 63.96
C SER A 118 -10.58 37.82 65.34
N LYS A 119 -9.28 37.79 65.62
CA LYS A 119 -8.73 38.30 66.85
C LYS A 119 -8.96 39.80 67.02
N UNK A 120 -8.78 40.33 66.01
CA UNK A 120 -8.94 41.50 65.97
C UNK A 120 -10.18 41.92 66.32
N TRP A 121 -11.03 41.40 65.73
CA TRP A 121 -12.41 41.66 65.97
C TRP A 121 -12.84 41.38 67.42
N SER A 122 -12.32 40.31 67.93
CA SER A 122 -12.57 39.97 69.33
C SER A 122 -12.01 41.02 70.27
N ASP A 123 -10.86 41.55 70.01
CA ASP A 123 -10.25 42.58 70.82
C ASP A 123 -11.08 43.86 70.80
N ILE A 124 -11.61 44.21 69.61
CA ILE A 124 -12.49 45.39 69.46
C ILE A 124 -13.76 45.20 70.33
N VAL A 125 -14.33 44.01 70.27
CA VAL A 125 -15.54 43.74 71.08
C VAL A 125 -15.23 43.88 72.59
N LYS A 126 -14.08 43.36 73.03
CA LYS A 126 -13.66 43.48 74.39
C LYS A 126 -13.45 44.95 74.84
N LEU A 127 -12.86 45.75 73.96
CA LEU A 127 -12.71 47.18 74.17
C LEU A 127 -14.04 47.85 74.36
N LYS A 128 -15.01 47.50 73.60
CA LYS A 128 -16.38 48.06 73.62
C LYS A 128 -17.02 47.71 74.95
N SER A 129 -16.81 46.56 75.48
CA SER A 129 -17.48 46.07 76.69
C SER A 129 -16.84 46.63 77.96
N VAL A 130 -15.60 47.14 77.93
CA VAL A 130 -14.96 47.76 79.05
C VAL A 130 -15.50 49.11 79.39
N LYS A 131 -16.13 49.70 78.45
CA LYS A 131 -16.74 50.98 78.61
C LYS A 131 -17.93 50.89 79.60
#